data_d049c520311194075c3d7bf6e82bc2a0
#
_entry.id   d049c520311194075c3d7bf6e82bc2a0
#
_cell.length_a   1.000
_cell.length_b   1.000
_cell.length_c   1.000
_cell.angle_alpha   90.00
_cell.angle_beta   90.00
_cell.angle_gamma   90.00
#
_symmetry.space_group_name_H-M   'P 1'
#
loop_
_entity.id
_entity.type
_entity.pdbx_description
1 polymer ?
#
loop_
_entity_poly.entity_id
_entity_poly.type
_entity_poly.pdbx_seq_one_letter_code
_entity_poly.pdbx_strand_id
1 'polypeptide(L)'
;MKTIREQANEIMKEDTSHDVKREKLLKIGLTATDIQNLFFAERMAGREGRAARPVVEYTIDQILARYTFGVEIECYHVRVNELINKATERGLEMHSEGYNHRDNNTYYKLVSDGSIRGENPIECVSPILNGARGGFDTLKACCASLRECGAMVNRSTGLHIHVGGRITEKQYGNTFANYYYLESVIDSFMSPSRRENYYAKKLVGNVDAIVRARTFRQVSEAMNHDRYYKINCEAWGRHHTIEFRHHQGTTDYDKISYWARFCIKLVHWSADNRLNAPVRSIDDIPFLTDDEKTFFKDRANAFAGIAMVNEIMNVQ
;
A
#
# COMPACT_ATOMS: atom_id res chain seq x y z
N MET A 1 18.64 -4.25 45.80
CA MET A 1 17.78 -5.31 45.17
C MET A 1 17.83 -5.11 43.66
N LYS A 2 18.06 -6.18 42.87
CA LYS A 2 18.00 -6.08 41.40
C LYS A 2 16.57 -5.81 40.96
N THR A 3 16.39 -4.99 39.96
CA THR A 3 15.09 -4.75 39.33
C THR A 3 14.59 -6.02 38.61
N ILE A 4 13.28 -6.14 38.36
CA ILE A 4 12.70 -7.26 37.60
C ILE A 4 13.35 -7.37 36.23
N ARG A 5 13.68 -6.22 35.61
CA ARG A 5 14.34 -6.17 34.29
C ARG A 5 15.75 -6.74 34.31
N GLU A 6 16.53 -6.44 35.36
CA GLU A 6 17.89 -6.98 35.54
C GLU A 6 17.86 -8.49 35.80
N GLN A 7 16.93 -8.97 36.64
CA GLN A 7 16.71 -10.39 36.89
C GLN A 7 16.27 -11.14 35.62
N ALA A 8 15.36 -10.58 34.83
CA ALA A 8 14.92 -11.16 33.56
C ALA A 8 16.08 -11.29 32.57
N ASN A 9 16.92 -10.25 32.45
CA ASN A 9 18.08 -10.28 31.56
C ASN A 9 19.13 -11.35 31.99
N GLU A 10 19.26 -11.61 33.26
CA GLU A 10 20.14 -12.70 33.76
C GLU A 10 19.58 -14.07 33.42
N ILE A 11 18.28 -14.29 33.67
CA ILE A 11 17.61 -15.55 33.32
C ILE A 11 17.70 -15.84 31.82
N MET A 12 17.54 -14.81 30.98
CA MET A 12 17.63 -14.97 29.52
C MET A 12 19.03 -15.39 29.06
N LYS A 13 20.10 -15.03 29.78
CA LYS A 13 21.49 -15.41 29.47
C LYS A 13 21.87 -16.83 29.95
N GLU A 14 21.04 -17.48 30.76
CA GLU A 14 21.32 -18.83 31.24
C GLU A 14 21.31 -19.84 30.08
N ASP A 15 22.23 -20.78 30.11
CA ASP A 15 22.27 -21.91 29.16
C ASP A 15 21.31 -23.02 29.61
N THR A 16 20.01 -22.75 29.50
CA THR A 16 18.94 -23.68 29.90
C THR A 16 17.80 -23.65 28.89
N SER A 17 16.90 -24.64 28.94
CA SER A 17 15.77 -24.70 28.03
C SER A 17 14.80 -23.52 28.20
N HIS A 18 14.05 -23.21 27.14
CA HIS A 18 13.01 -22.17 27.17
C HIS A 18 11.95 -22.42 28.25
N ASP A 19 11.64 -23.68 28.54
CA ASP A 19 10.64 -24.03 29.57
C ASP A 19 11.15 -23.67 30.97
N VAL A 20 12.44 -23.92 31.26
CA VAL A 20 13.09 -23.55 32.52
C VAL A 20 13.18 -22.03 32.66
N LYS A 21 13.60 -21.33 31.60
CA LYS A 21 13.60 -19.86 31.58
C LYS A 21 12.21 -19.29 31.82
N ARG A 22 11.18 -19.85 31.17
CA ARG A 22 9.80 -19.43 31.33
C ARG A 22 9.31 -19.54 32.78
N GLU A 23 9.61 -20.66 33.42
CA GLU A 23 9.22 -20.86 34.83
C GLU A 23 9.87 -19.85 35.77
N LYS A 24 11.17 -19.57 35.57
CA LYS A 24 11.91 -18.57 36.33
C LYS A 24 11.37 -17.15 36.11
N LEU A 25 11.05 -16.79 34.87
CA LEU A 25 10.52 -15.48 34.50
C LEU A 25 9.11 -15.25 35.10
N LEU A 26 8.27 -16.29 35.14
CA LEU A 26 6.99 -16.22 35.84
C LEU A 26 7.16 -15.99 37.35
N LYS A 27 8.14 -16.65 37.98
CA LYS A 27 8.43 -16.50 39.43
C LYS A 27 8.88 -15.08 39.84
N ILE A 28 9.50 -14.33 38.92
CA ILE A 28 9.88 -12.93 39.17
C ILE A 28 8.78 -11.94 38.78
N GLY A 29 7.59 -12.44 38.37
CA GLY A 29 6.41 -11.61 38.15
C GLY A 29 6.18 -11.12 36.72
N LEU A 30 6.89 -11.67 35.69
CA LEU A 30 6.58 -11.35 34.31
C LEU A 30 5.30 -12.05 33.86
N THR A 31 4.54 -11.38 32.99
CA THR A 31 3.35 -11.97 32.36
C THR A 31 3.75 -12.93 31.22
N ALA A 32 2.84 -13.81 30.82
CA ALA A 32 3.05 -14.70 29.68
C ALA A 32 3.40 -13.93 28.40
N THR A 33 2.81 -12.74 28.22
CA THR A 33 3.07 -11.84 27.08
C THR A 33 4.50 -11.27 27.13
N ASP A 34 4.95 -10.83 28.30
CA ASP A 34 6.32 -10.30 28.47
C ASP A 34 7.36 -11.36 28.17
N ILE A 35 7.14 -12.59 28.64
CA ILE A 35 8.00 -13.74 28.40
C ILE A 35 8.05 -14.10 26.89
N GLN A 36 6.90 -14.06 26.22
CA GLN A 36 6.83 -14.32 24.80
C GLN A 36 7.60 -13.28 23.98
N ASN A 37 7.54 -11.99 24.42
CA ASN A 37 8.31 -10.90 23.82
C ASN A 37 9.82 -11.06 24.06
N LEU A 38 10.25 -11.50 25.25
CA LEU A 38 11.67 -11.76 25.56
C LEU A 38 12.23 -12.91 24.70
N PHE A 39 11.53 -14.03 24.59
CA PHE A 39 11.97 -15.15 23.71
C PHE A 39 11.94 -14.77 22.23
N PHE A 40 11.03 -13.91 21.82
CA PHE A 40 11.03 -13.37 20.47
C PHE A 40 12.26 -12.50 20.22
N ALA A 41 12.60 -11.61 21.15
CA ALA A 41 13.78 -10.75 21.07
C ALA A 41 15.09 -11.56 21.05
N GLU A 42 15.20 -12.61 21.89
CA GLU A 42 16.35 -13.54 21.89
C GLU A 42 16.51 -14.25 20.54
N ARG A 43 15.39 -14.73 19.97
CA ARG A 43 15.38 -15.38 18.64
C ARG A 43 15.77 -14.44 17.52
N MET A 44 15.39 -13.16 17.62
CA MET A 44 15.77 -12.14 16.67
C MET A 44 17.24 -11.76 16.79
N ALA A 45 17.76 -11.57 18.02
CA ALA A 45 19.18 -11.33 18.28
C ALA A 45 20.08 -12.50 17.80
N GLY A 46 19.63 -13.76 17.98
CA GLY A 46 20.34 -14.93 17.43
C GLY A 46 20.33 -15.02 15.89
N ARG A 47 19.42 -14.28 15.22
CA ARG A 47 19.42 -14.15 13.75
C ARG A 47 20.35 -13.04 13.25
N GLU A 48 20.64 -12.05 14.08
CA GLU A 48 21.60 -10.97 13.76
C GLU A 48 23.04 -11.47 13.72
N GLY A 49 23.36 -12.62 14.34
CA GLY A 49 24.66 -13.28 14.26
C GLY A 49 24.94 -14.04 12.96
N ARG A 50 23.97 -14.19 12.05
CA ARG A 50 24.26 -14.57 10.67
C ARG A 50 24.69 -13.32 9.94
N ALA A 51 25.92 -13.35 9.38
CA ALA A 51 26.45 -12.27 8.56
C ALA A 51 25.31 -11.68 7.71
N ALA A 52 24.95 -10.43 8.00
CA ALA A 52 23.91 -9.74 7.26
C ALA A 52 24.27 -9.89 5.78
N ARG A 53 23.35 -10.45 4.97
CA ARG A 53 23.53 -10.38 3.53
C ARG A 53 23.79 -8.91 3.22
N PRO A 54 24.78 -8.60 2.39
CA PRO A 54 25.03 -7.20 2.06
C PRO A 54 23.70 -6.60 1.61
N VAL A 55 23.31 -5.49 2.25
CA VAL A 55 22.11 -4.74 1.87
C VAL A 55 22.39 -4.27 0.45
N VAL A 56 21.79 -4.90 -0.53
CA VAL A 56 21.88 -4.46 -1.91
C VAL A 56 20.98 -3.24 -1.99
N GLU A 57 21.58 -2.06 -1.94
CA GLU A 57 20.85 -0.82 -2.18
C GLU A 57 20.52 -0.75 -3.67
N TYR A 58 19.25 -0.85 -3.99
CA TYR A 58 18.74 -0.65 -5.34
C TYR A 58 18.44 0.83 -5.56
N THR A 59 18.88 1.36 -6.71
CA THR A 59 18.40 2.67 -7.17
C THR A 59 16.91 2.61 -7.47
N ILE A 60 16.24 3.77 -7.47
CA ILE A 60 14.80 3.83 -7.80
C ILE A 60 14.53 3.23 -9.19
N ASP A 61 15.37 3.46 -10.17
CA ASP A 61 15.22 2.92 -11.53
C ASP A 61 15.35 1.39 -11.55
N GLN A 62 16.27 0.83 -10.76
CA GLN A 62 16.40 -0.61 -10.60
C GLN A 62 15.19 -1.24 -9.95
N ILE A 63 14.58 -0.56 -8.96
CA ILE A 63 13.34 -1.00 -8.34
C ILE A 63 12.20 -0.96 -9.37
N LEU A 64 12.03 0.17 -10.07
CA LEU A 64 10.97 0.35 -11.06
C LEU A 64 11.09 -0.60 -12.25
N ALA A 65 12.31 -1.04 -12.59
CA ALA A 65 12.55 -2.02 -13.66
C ALA A 65 12.08 -3.45 -13.29
N ARG A 66 12.04 -3.78 -12.00
CA ARG A 66 11.71 -5.14 -11.52
C ARG A 66 10.23 -5.44 -11.48
N TYR A 67 9.40 -4.41 -11.41
CA TYR A 67 7.95 -4.52 -11.23
C TYR A 67 7.21 -3.92 -12.41
N THR A 68 6.07 -4.49 -12.70
CA THR A 68 5.05 -3.87 -13.53
C THR A 68 4.02 -3.20 -12.63
N PHE A 69 3.31 -2.21 -13.17
CA PHE A 69 2.19 -1.62 -12.47
C PHE A 69 1.04 -1.31 -13.44
N GLY A 70 -0.16 -1.26 -12.89
CA GLY A 70 -1.38 -0.82 -13.58
C GLY A 70 -2.02 0.30 -12.77
N VAL A 71 -2.73 1.17 -13.45
CA VAL A 71 -3.43 2.30 -12.84
C VAL A 71 -4.87 2.34 -13.34
N GLU A 72 -5.83 2.38 -12.40
CA GLU A 72 -7.25 2.59 -12.67
C GLU A 72 -7.62 3.94 -12.09
N ILE A 73 -8.04 4.88 -12.97
CA ILE A 73 -8.42 6.25 -12.61
C ILE A 73 -9.93 6.39 -12.78
N GLU A 74 -10.65 6.40 -11.67
CA GLU A 74 -12.08 6.66 -11.66
C GLU A 74 -12.34 8.17 -11.74
N CYS A 75 -13.13 8.61 -12.71
CA CYS A 75 -13.51 10.00 -12.90
C CYS A 75 -14.88 10.12 -13.59
N TYR A 76 -15.41 11.32 -13.66
CA TYR A 76 -16.67 11.61 -14.32
C TYR A 76 -16.59 12.93 -15.13
N HIS A 77 -17.66 13.30 -15.80
CA HIS A 77 -17.74 14.46 -16.67
C HIS A 77 -16.81 14.36 -17.89
N VAL A 78 -16.68 13.14 -18.45
CA VAL A 78 -15.77 12.86 -19.56
C VAL A 78 -16.55 12.53 -20.83
N ARG A 79 -16.24 13.26 -21.90
CA ARG A 79 -16.68 12.91 -23.23
C ARG A 79 -15.67 11.96 -23.86
N VAL A 80 -16.03 10.68 -23.96
CA VAL A 80 -15.14 9.59 -24.34
C VAL A 80 -14.40 9.87 -25.66
N ASN A 81 -15.11 10.30 -26.70
CA ASN A 81 -14.48 10.59 -28.02
C ASN A 81 -13.49 11.76 -27.95
N GLU A 82 -13.78 12.78 -27.15
CA GLU A 82 -12.89 13.92 -26.93
C GLU A 82 -11.61 13.44 -26.21
N LEU A 83 -11.74 12.63 -25.16
CA LEU A 83 -10.62 12.06 -24.43
C LEU A 83 -9.73 11.20 -25.34
N ILE A 84 -10.33 10.33 -26.18
CA ILE A 84 -9.57 9.51 -27.13
C ILE A 84 -8.78 10.39 -28.11
N ASN A 85 -9.40 11.45 -28.65
CA ASN A 85 -8.71 12.38 -29.53
C ASN A 85 -7.51 13.08 -28.81
N LYS A 86 -7.71 13.56 -27.58
CA LYS A 86 -6.65 14.20 -26.77
C LYS A 86 -5.53 13.22 -26.40
N ALA A 87 -5.86 11.98 -26.14
CA ALA A 87 -4.87 10.92 -25.90
C ALA A 87 -4.06 10.64 -27.17
N THR A 88 -4.72 10.53 -28.33
CA THR A 88 -4.06 10.33 -29.63
C THR A 88 -3.13 11.48 -29.99
N GLU A 89 -3.50 12.74 -29.74
CA GLU A 89 -2.63 13.92 -29.92
C GLU A 89 -1.33 13.81 -29.09
N ARG A 90 -1.32 13.03 -28.00
CA ARG A 90 -0.19 12.77 -27.14
C ARG A 90 0.52 11.44 -27.42
N GLY A 91 0.15 10.78 -28.51
CA GLY A 91 0.73 9.49 -28.88
C GLY A 91 0.27 8.32 -28.04
N LEU A 92 -0.85 8.43 -27.33
CA LEU A 92 -1.46 7.34 -26.58
C LEU A 92 -2.51 6.64 -27.40
N GLU A 93 -2.48 5.32 -27.40
CA GLU A 93 -3.57 4.49 -27.87
C GLU A 93 -4.60 4.31 -26.75
N MET A 94 -5.88 4.62 -27.02
CA MET A 94 -6.96 4.58 -26.04
C MET A 94 -8.26 4.11 -26.70
N HIS A 95 -8.94 3.15 -26.07
CA HIS A 95 -10.17 2.56 -26.60
C HIS A 95 -11.29 2.57 -25.55
N SER A 96 -12.51 2.82 -26.02
CA SER A 96 -13.71 2.61 -25.20
C SER A 96 -14.15 1.16 -25.34
N GLU A 97 -14.29 0.50 -24.21
CA GLU A 97 -14.72 -0.89 -24.13
C GLU A 97 -15.94 -1.03 -23.21
N GLY A 98 -16.70 -2.10 -23.39
CA GLY A 98 -17.67 -2.50 -22.38
C GLY A 98 -16.99 -2.98 -21.11
N TYR A 99 -17.75 -3.09 -20.02
CA TYR A 99 -17.23 -3.58 -18.74
C TYR A 99 -16.50 -4.93 -18.92
N ASN A 100 -15.21 -4.93 -18.65
CA ASN A 100 -14.37 -6.12 -18.68
C ASN A 100 -13.15 -5.97 -17.76
N HIS A 101 -12.58 -7.11 -17.38
CA HIS A 101 -11.37 -7.19 -16.55
C HIS A 101 -10.22 -7.87 -17.30
N ARG A 102 -10.15 -7.75 -18.61
CA ARG A 102 -9.05 -8.33 -19.39
C ARG A 102 -7.82 -7.47 -19.25
N ASP A 103 -6.67 -8.10 -18.98
CA ASP A 103 -5.38 -7.43 -19.03
C ASP A 103 -5.01 -7.09 -20.48
N ASN A 104 -4.35 -5.97 -20.68
CA ASN A 104 -3.75 -5.63 -21.95
C ASN A 104 -2.38 -4.93 -21.74
N ASN A 105 -1.55 -4.95 -22.77
CA ASN A 105 -0.19 -4.42 -22.71
C ASN A 105 0.03 -3.23 -23.65
N THR A 106 -1.00 -2.77 -24.35
CA THR A 106 -0.80 -1.86 -25.48
C THR A 106 -1.51 -0.53 -25.34
N TYR A 107 -2.75 -0.50 -24.86
CA TYR A 107 -3.59 0.70 -24.88
C TYR A 107 -4.30 0.97 -23.55
N TYR A 108 -4.72 2.20 -23.35
CA TYR A 108 -5.59 2.58 -22.24
C TYR A 108 -7.04 2.20 -22.56
N LYS A 109 -7.75 1.62 -21.61
CA LYS A 109 -9.18 1.29 -21.71
C LYS A 109 -10.02 2.31 -20.99
N LEU A 110 -11.15 2.68 -21.58
CA LEU A 110 -12.21 3.43 -20.92
C LEU A 110 -13.39 2.48 -20.72
N VAL A 111 -13.65 2.13 -19.47
CA VAL A 111 -14.72 1.20 -19.10
C VAL A 111 -15.77 1.89 -18.23
N SER A 112 -16.99 1.35 -18.21
CA SER A 112 -18.04 1.84 -17.33
C SER A 112 -17.90 1.27 -15.93
N ASP A 113 -18.05 2.10 -14.89
CA ASP A 113 -18.16 1.66 -13.50
C ASP A 113 -19.42 2.26 -12.86
N GLY A 114 -20.34 1.39 -12.43
CA GLY A 114 -21.60 1.78 -11.81
C GLY A 114 -21.48 2.34 -10.39
N SER A 115 -20.30 2.29 -9.76
CA SER A 115 -20.05 2.87 -8.44
C SER A 115 -19.80 4.38 -8.48
N ILE A 116 -19.35 4.89 -9.64
CA ILE A 116 -19.00 6.30 -9.83
C ILE A 116 -20.27 7.14 -9.97
N ARG A 117 -20.37 8.18 -9.15
CA ARG A 117 -21.46 9.15 -9.18
C ARG A 117 -21.05 10.39 -9.96
N GLY A 118 -21.88 10.82 -10.91
CA GLY A 118 -21.63 11.99 -11.75
C GLY A 118 -22.13 11.77 -13.17
N GLU A 119 -22.02 12.81 -13.98
CA GLU A 119 -22.37 12.77 -15.40
C GLU A 119 -21.24 12.10 -16.20
N ASN A 120 -21.55 11.19 -17.12
CA ASN A 120 -20.57 10.49 -17.96
C ASN A 120 -19.42 9.88 -17.15
N PRO A 121 -19.70 8.96 -16.22
CA PRO A 121 -18.68 8.33 -15.40
C PRO A 121 -17.87 7.34 -16.24
N ILE A 122 -16.56 7.30 -15.99
CA ILE A 122 -15.65 6.33 -16.59
C ILE A 122 -14.58 5.89 -15.59
N GLU A 123 -14.07 4.70 -15.78
CA GLU A 123 -12.81 4.24 -15.25
C GLU A 123 -11.79 4.16 -16.41
N CYS A 124 -10.70 4.90 -16.28
CA CYS A 124 -9.58 4.88 -17.21
C CYS A 124 -8.52 3.90 -16.71
N VAL A 125 -8.38 2.76 -17.40
CA VAL A 125 -7.49 1.66 -17.02
C VAL A 125 -6.25 1.67 -17.91
N SER A 126 -5.06 1.74 -17.32
CA SER A 126 -3.81 1.71 -18.08
C SER A 126 -3.53 0.32 -18.65
N PRO A 127 -2.71 0.21 -19.71
CA PRO A 127 -2.03 -1.05 -20.01
C PRO A 127 -1.10 -1.45 -18.85
N ILE A 128 -0.50 -2.64 -18.93
CA ILE A 128 0.55 -3.03 -17.99
C ILE A 128 1.77 -2.15 -18.23
N LEU A 129 2.10 -1.31 -17.25
CA LEU A 129 3.18 -0.33 -17.31
C LEU A 129 4.47 -0.87 -16.64
N ASN A 130 5.61 -0.31 -17.06
CA ASN A 130 6.89 -0.52 -16.36
C ASN A 130 7.59 0.82 -16.21
N GLY A 131 8.01 1.15 -14.98
CA GLY A 131 8.55 2.46 -14.67
C GLY A 131 9.86 2.80 -15.37
N ALA A 132 10.70 1.78 -15.66
CA ALA A 132 11.95 1.96 -16.39
C ALA A 132 11.80 1.98 -17.94
N ARG A 133 10.59 1.73 -18.45
CA ARG A 133 10.28 1.69 -19.88
C ARG A 133 9.24 2.73 -20.29
N GLY A 134 9.33 3.92 -19.74
CA GLY A 134 8.42 5.03 -20.08
C GLY A 134 7.00 4.92 -19.52
N GLY A 135 6.71 3.98 -18.62
CA GLY A 135 5.38 3.81 -18.06
C GLY A 135 4.86 5.05 -17.32
N PHE A 136 5.74 5.81 -16.66
CA PHE A 136 5.37 7.08 -16.04
C PHE A 136 5.15 8.21 -17.05
N ASP A 137 5.82 8.18 -18.22
CA ASP A 137 5.62 9.18 -19.26
C ASP A 137 4.26 9.01 -19.93
N THR A 138 3.87 7.77 -20.24
CA THR A 138 2.53 7.48 -20.78
C THR A 138 1.43 7.80 -19.77
N LEU A 139 1.64 7.53 -18.48
CA LEU A 139 0.73 7.89 -17.41
C LEU A 139 0.58 9.42 -17.30
N LYS A 140 1.69 10.18 -17.43
CA LYS A 140 1.66 11.65 -17.44
C LYS A 140 0.84 12.19 -18.60
N ALA A 141 1.01 11.63 -19.79
CA ALA A 141 0.24 12.00 -20.97
C ALA A 141 -1.26 11.66 -20.80
N CYS A 142 -1.60 10.52 -20.20
CA CYS A 142 -2.97 10.14 -19.88
C CYS A 142 -3.61 11.14 -18.89
N CYS A 143 -2.94 11.46 -17.79
CA CYS A 143 -3.42 12.45 -16.82
C CYS A 143 -3.63 13.83 -17.44
N ALA A 144 -2.73 14.27 -18.35
CA ALA A 144 -2.87 15.52 -19.08
C ALA A 144 -4.11 15.50 -19.98
N SER A 145 -4.37 14.40 -20.69
CA SER A 145 -5.56 14.25 -21.54
C SER A 145 -6.85 14.30 -20.73
N LEU A 146 -6.91 13.59 -19.59
CA LEU A 146 -8.06 13.62 -18.69
C LEU A 146 -8.34 15.04 -18.16
N ARG A 147 -7.32 15.75 -17.74
CA ARG A 147 -7.46 17.13 -17.22
C ARG A 147 -7.91 18.12 -18.30
N GLU A 148 -7.38 18.01 -19.52
CA GLU A 148 -7.77 18.86 -20.64
C GLU A 148 -9.23 18.64 -21.08
N CYS A 149 -9.73 17.40 -20.97
CA CYS A 149 -11.15 17.07 -21.19
C CYS A 149 -12.06 17.47 -20.02
N GLY A 150 -11.54 18.12 -18.98
CA GLY A 150 -12.33 18.56 -17.84
C GLY A 150 -12.77 17.41 -16.92
N ALA A 151 -12.08 16.27 -16.92
CA ALA A 151 -12.40 15.14 -16.05
C ALA A 151 -12.43 15.56 -14.58
N MET A 152 -13.48 15.20 -13.88
CA MET A 152 -13.74 15.55 -12.49
C MET A 152 -13.69 14.32 -11.59
N VAL A 153 -13.39 14.54 -10.32
CA VAL A 153 -13.37 13.50 -9.28
C VAL A 153 -14.22 13.94 -8.08
N ASN A 154 -14.78 12.98 -7.37
CA ASN A 154 -15.56 13.24 -6.17
C ASN A 154 -15.38 12.11 -5.12
N ARG A 155 -16.22 12.11 -4.06
CA ARG A 155 -16.11 11.15 -2.96
C ARG A 155 -16.40 9.71 -3.38
N SER A 156 -17.06 9.48 -4.52
CA SER A 156 -17.33 8.14 -5.04
C SER A 156 -16.18 7.57 -5.89
N THR A 157 -15.25 8.42 -6.33
CA THR A 157 -14.13 8.01 -7.20
C THR A 157 -12.93 7.56 -6.39
N GLY A 158 -12.26 6.51 -6.85
CA GLY A 158 -11.02 5.96 -6.34
C GLY A 158 -9.88 6.04 -7.36
N LEU A 159 -8.69 5.78 -6.88
CA LEU A 159 -7.51 5.49 -7.68
C LEU A 159 -6.95 4.16 -7.20
N HIS A 160 -6.83 3.20 -8.11
CA HIS A 160 -6.28 1.90 -7.79
C HIS A 160 -4.92 1.72 -8.47
N ILE A 161 -3.98 1.17 -7.72
CA ILE A 161 -2.64 0.82 -8.24
C ILE A 161 -2.45 -0.68 -8.10
N HIS A 162 -2.21 -1.34 -9.21
CA HIS A 162 -1.82 -2.73 -9.28
C HIS A 162 -0.30 -2.84 -9.36
N VAL A 163 0.31 -3.66 -8.52
CA VAL A 163 1.75 -3.95 -8.59
C VAL A 163 1.92 -5.42 -8.89
N GLY A 164 2.56 -5.71 -10.03
CA GLY A 164 2.83 -7.04 -10.51
C GLY A 164 4.32 -7.30 -10.71
N GLY A 165 4.66 -8.51 -11.18
CA GLY A 165 6.03 -8.95 -11.41
C GLY A 165 6.34 -10.26 -10.68
N ARG A 166 7.63 -10.55 -10.51
CA ARG A 166 8.05 -11.78 -9.79
C ARG A 166 7.96 -11.58 -8.27
N ILE A 167 6.75 -11.66 -7.73
CA ILE A 167 6.47 -11.55 -6.29
C ILE A 167 6.42 -12.96 -5.70
N THR A 168 7.27 -13.25 -4.71
CA THR A 168 7.25 -14.53 -4.01
C THR A 168 6.13 -14.56 -2.96
N GLU A 169 5.67 -15.76 -2.56
CA GLU A 169 4.67 -15.89 -1.48
C GLU A 169 5.10 -15.19 -0.18
N LYS A 170 6.37 -15.35 0.21
CA LYS A 170 6.93 -14.66 1.38
C LYS A 170 6.81 -13.14 1.25
N GLN A 171 7.21 -12.60 0.10
CA GLN A 171 7.13 -11.15 -0.19
C GLN A 171 5.69 -10.67 -0.17
N TYR A 172 4.78 -11.44 -0.75
CA TYR A 172 3.36 -11.17 -0.74
C TYR A 172 2.82 -11.08 0.69
N GLY A 173 3.00 -12.11 1.52
CA GLY A 173 2.56 -12.10 2.91
C GLY A 173 3.21 -10.98 3.74
N ASN A 174 4.49 -10.67 3.50
CA ASN A 174 5.15 -9.53 4.13
C ASN A 174 4.51 -8.20 3.71
N THR A 175 4.13 -8.03 2.43
CA THR A 175 3.50 -6.80 1.95
C THR A 175 2.20 -6.50 2.69
N PHE A 176 1.34 -7.49 2.88
CA PHE A 176 0.08 -7.32 3.61
C PHE A 176 0.31 -7.02 5.09
N ALA A 177 1.25 -7.70 5.74
CA ALA A 177 1.60 -7.43 7.13
C ALA A 177 2.22 -6.04 7.31
N ASN A 178 3.11 -5.63 6.41
CA ASN A 178 3.72 -4.30 6.41
C ASN A 178 2.66 -3.22 6.18
N TYR A 179 1.76 -3.44 5.23
CA TYR A 179 0.66 -2.52 4.96
C TYR A 179 -0.24 -2.34 6.18
N TYR A 180 -0.56 -3.42 6.89
CA TYR A 180 -1.31 -3.34 8.14
C TYR A 180 -0.65 -2.41 9.16
N TYR A 181 0.66 -2.54 9.37
CA TYR A 181 1.40 -1.67 10.29
C TYR A 181 1.61 -0.23 9.78
N LEU A 182 1.47 0.00 8.48
CA LEU A 182 1.54 1.31 7.84
C LEU A 182 0.17 1.98 7.68
N GLU A 183 -0.94 1.26 7.81
CA GLU A 183 -2.27 1.75 7.44
C GLU A 183 -2.62 3.08 8.10
N SER A 184 -2.35 3.22 9.40
CA SER A 184 -2.66 4.44 10.14
C SER A 184 -1.86 5.66 9.66
N VAL A 185 -0.59 5.48 9.34
CA VAL A 185 0.23 6.58 8.81
C VAL A 185 -0.14 6.90 7.36
N ILE A 186 -0.54 5.90 6.57
CA ILE A 186 -1.08 6.12 5.21
C ILE A 186 -2.38 6.91 5.28
N ASP A 187 -3.29 6.58 6.21
CA ASP A 187 -4.52 7.33 6.43
C ASP A 187 -4.28 8.83 6.64
N SER A 188 -3.17 9.24 7.25
CA SER A 188 -2.89 10.65 7.51
C SER A 188 -2.79 11.50 6.23
N PHE A 189 -2.26 10.93 5.14
CA PHE A 189 -2.11 11.62 3.85
C PHE A 189 -3.14 11.18 2.79
N MET A 190 -4.16 10.42 3.19
CA MET A 190 -5.32 10.09 2.36
C MET A 190 -6.52 10.98 2.71
N SER A 191 -7.40 11.20 1.72
CA SER A 191 -8.61 11.99 1.98
C SER A 191 -9.49 11.30 3.02
N PRO A 192 -10.25 12.07 3.83
CA PRO A 192 -11.17 11.50 4.82
C PRO A 192 -12.16 10.48 4.22
N SER A 193 -12.57 10.67 2.95
CA SER A 193 -13.49 9.77 2.25
C SER A 193 -12.91 8.38 1.98
N ARG A 194 -11.59 8.19 2.11
CA ARG A 194 -10.91 6.91 1.86
C ARG A 194 -10.32 6.28 3.13
N ARG A 195 -10.36 6.97 4.26
CA ARG A 195 -9.87 6.43 5.55
C ARG A 195 -10.81 5.37 6.11
N GLU A 196 -12.11 5.53 5.87
CA GLU A 196 -13.16 4.57 6.20
C GLU A 196 -14.22 4.58 5.09
N ASN A 197 -14.18 3.58 4.23
CA ASN A 197 -15.01 3.50 3.03
C ASN A 197 -15.39 2.05 2.74
N TYR A 198 -16.60 1.83 2.22
CA TYR A 198 -17.06 0.49 1.87
C TYR A 198 -16.15 -0.20 0.83
N TYR A 199 -15.65 0.57 -0.16
CA TYR A 199 -14.77 0.08 -1.24
C TYR A 199 -13.28 0.14 -0.91
N ALA A 200 -12.92 0.63 0.30
CA ALA A 200 -11.55 0.70 0.81
C ALA A 200 -11.56 0.53 2.34
N LYS A 201 -12.01 -0.65 2.79
CA LYS A 201 -12.15 -0.98 4.21
C LYS A 201 -10.78 -1.04 4.90
N LYS A 202 -10.76 -0.67 6.17
CA LYS A 202 -9.60 -0.90 7.04
C LYS A 202 -9.30 -2.40 7.15
N LEU A 203 -8.02 -2.73 7.29
CA LEU A 203 -7.57 -4.09 7.58
C LEU A 203 -7.92 -4.43 9.03
N VAL A 204 -9.21 -4.58 9.31
CA VAL A 204 -9.74 -5.04 10.58
C VAL A 204 -10.16 -6.50 10.46
N GLY A 205 -10.04 -7.25 11.53
CA GLY A 205 -10.41 -8.65 11.55
C GLY A 205 -9.35 -9.48 12.25
N ASN A 206 -8.97 -10.61 11.68
CA ASN A 206 -7.95 -11.46 12.27
C ASN A 206 -6.54 -10.89 11.99
N VAL A 207 -6.19 -9.80 12.67
CA VAL A 207 -4.89 -9.11 12.59
C VAL A 207 -3.73 -10.08 12.74
N ASP A 208 -3.83 -10.99 13.71
CA ASP A 208 -2.83 -12.02 13.94
C ASP A 208 -2.67 -12.94 12.74
N ALA A 209 -3.76 -13.28 12.04
CA ALA A 209 -3.70 -14.08 10.83
C ALA A 209 -3.02 -13.33 9.68
N ILE A 210 -3.37 -12.05 9.45
CA ILE A 210 -2.72 -11.20 8.43
C ILE A 210 -1.22 -11.09 8.73
N VAL A 211 -0.87 -10.77 9.97
CA VAL A 211 0.53 -10.64 10.39
C VAL A 211 1.28 -11.97 10.31
N ARG A 212 0.65 -13.13 10.48
CA ARG A 212 1.28 -14.45 10.39
C ARG A 212 1.29 -15.05 8.98
N ALA A 213 0.45 -14.56 8.07
CA ALA A 213 0.34 -15.09 6.72
C ALA A 213 1.69 -15.06 5.97
N ARG A 214 1.98 -16.12 5.22
CA ARG A 214 3.22 -16.32 4.44
C ARG A 214 2.97 -16.78 3.02
N THR A 215 1.73 -17.16 2.70
CA THR A 215 1.33 -17.65 1.38
C THR A 215 0.17 -16.82 0.86
N PHE A 216 -0.05 -16.84 -0.46
CA PHE A 216 -1.19 -16.19 -1.10
C PHE A 216 -2.50 -16.64 -0.45
N ARG A 217 -2.66 -17.94 -0.26
CA ARG A 217 -3.86 -18.54 0.34
C ARG A 217 -4.10 -18.03 1.77
N GLN A 218 -3.07 -18.04 2.61
CA GLN A 218 -3.19 -17.58 3.99
C GLN A 218 -3.58 -16.09 4.08
N VAL A 219 -3.09 -15.24 3.17
CA VAL A 219 -3.48 -13.83 3.10
C VAL A 219 -4.96 -13.72 2.71
N SER A 220 -5.40 -14.42 1.67
CA SER A 220 -6.79 -14.41 1.20
C SER A 220 -7.76 -14.89 2.30
N GLU A 221 -7.43 -16.00 2.97
CA GLU A 221 -8.20 -16.51 4.12
C GLU A 221 -8.24 -15.49 5.28
N ALA A 222 -7.11 -14.86 5.63
CA ALA A 222 -7.04 -13.85 6.68
C ALA A 222 -7.85 -12.58 6.35
N MET A 223 -8.01 -12.28 5.06
CA MET A 223 -8.79 -11.16 4.52
C MET A 223 -10.24 -11.55 4.19
N ASN A 224 -10.69 -12.76 4.59
CA ASN A 224 -12.03 -13.28 4.34
C ASN A 224 -12.45 -13.26 2.86
N HIS A 225 -11.52 -13.41 1.92
CA HIS A 225 -11.76 -13.33 0.47
C HIS A 225 -12.48 -12.04 0.04
N ASP A 226 -12.30 -10.94 0.79
CA ASP A 226 -12.93 -9.65 0.51
C ASP A 226 -11.99 -8.72 -0.27
N ARG A 227 -12.41 -8.37 -1.50
CA ARG A 227 -11.68 -7.47 -2.40
C ARG A 227 -11.75 -5.98 -2.00
N TYR A 228 -12.59 -5.62 -1.06
CA TYR A 228 -12.89 -4.22 -0.73
C TYR A 228 -12.03 -3.63 0.40
N TYR A 229 -10.96 -4.28 0.78
CA TYR A 229 -9.96 -3.68 1.67
C TYR A 229 -9.08 -2.65 0.94
N LYS A 230 -8.46 -1.74 1.68
CA LYS A 230 -7.51 -0.74 1.16
C LYS A 230 -6.35 -1.35 0.37
N ILE A 231 -5.99 -2.59 0.68
CA ILE A 231 -5.12 -3.46 -0.10
C ILE A 231 -5.88 -4.75 -0.40
N ASN A 232 -6.01 -5.12 -1.66
CA ASN A 232 -6.81 -6.24 -2.14
C ASN A 232 -5.92 -7.41 -2.54
N CYS A 233 -6.14 -8.57 -1.91
CA CYS A 233 -5.45 -9.82 -2.21
C CYS A 233 -6.10 -10.62 -3.36
N GLU A 234 -7.38 -10.43 -3.61
CA GLU A 234 -8.12 -11.21 -4.63
C GLU A 234 -7.71 -10.87 -6.07
N ALA A 235 -7.07 -9.69 -6.28
CA ALA A 235 -6.47 -9.34 -7.56
C ALA A 235 -5.35 -10.33 -7.98
N TRP A 236 -4.74 -11.04 -7.03
CA TRP A 236 -3.73 -12.04 -7.34
C TRP A 236 -4.24 -13.20 -8.18
N GLY A 237 -5.41 -13.73 -7.86
CA GLY A 237 -6.00 -14.86 -8.57
C GLY A 237 -6.36 -14.55 -10.04
N ARG A 238 -6.53 -13.28 -10.38
CA ARG A 238 -6.94 -12.84 -11.72
C ARG A 238 -5.81 -12.21 -12.53
N HIS A 239 -5.07 -11.30 -11.90
CA HIS A 239 -4.09 -10.43 -12.56
C HIS A 239 -2.65 -10.69 -12.12
N HIS A 240 -2.43 -11.58 -11.14
CA HIS A 240 -1.15 -11.80 -10.48
C HIS A 240 -0.53 -10.49 -9.93
N THR A 241 -1.38 -9.60 -9.39
CA THR A 241 -1.00 -8.32 -8.81
C THR A 241 -1.47 -8.17 -7.38
N ILE A 242 -0.83 -7.27 -6.64
CA ILE A 242 -1.36 -6.70 -5.40
C ILE A 242 -2.02 -5.38 -5.79
N GLU A 243 -3.31 -5.21 -5.46
CA GLU A 243 -4.06 -4.00 -5.75
C GLU A 243 -4.15 -3.10 -4.52
N PHE A 244 -3.78 -1.84 -4.66
CA PHE A 244 -3.88 -0.80 -3.63
C PHE A 244 -5.05 0.14 -3.96
N ARG A 245 -6.12 0.08 -3.16
CA ARG A 245 -7.40 0.79 -3.37
C ARG A 245 -7.58 2.01 -2.45
N HIS A 246 -6.58 2.35 -1.67
CA HIS A 246 -6.68 3.31 -0.58
C HIS A 246 -6.77 4.77 -1.05
N HIS A 247 -6.25 5.11 -2.23
CA HIS A 247 -6.17 6.49 -2.68
C HIS A 247 -7.51 6.99 -3.23
N GLN A 248 -7.85 8.25 -2.95
CA GLN A 248 -8.99 8.91 -3.58
C GLN A 248 -8.78 9.11 -5.08
N GLY A 249 -9.88 9.23 -5.83
CA GLY A 249 -9.83 9.60 -7.25
C GLY A 249 -9.03 10.88 -7.47
N THR A 250 -8.23 10.92 -8.52
CA THR A 250 -7.44 12.08 -8.92
C THR A 250 -6.97 11.93 -10.37
N THR A 251 -6.91 13.04 -11.09
CA THR A 251 -6.28 13.16 -12.41
C THR A 251 -4.92 13.86 -12.35
N ASP A 252 -4.45 14.17 -11.14
CA ASP A 252 -3.17 14.83 -10.88
C ASP A 252 -2.04 13.80 -10.97
N TYR A 253 -1.17 14.00 -11.96
CA TYR A 253 -0.06 13.08 -12.22
C TYR A 253 0.88 12.92 -11.03
N ASP A 254 1.21 14.00 -10.32
CA ASP A 254 2.15 13.92 -9.20
C ASP A 254 1.59 13.05 -8.08
N LYS A 255 0.30 13.23 -7.74
CA LYS A 255 -0.37 12.38 -6.75
C LYS A 255 -0.37 10.91 -7.15
N ILE A 256 -0.67 10.62 -8.42
CA ILE A 256 -0.71 9.25 -8.94
C ILE A 256 0.71 8.65 -8.95
N SER A 257 1.70 9.39 -9.47
CA SER A 257 3.07 8.88 -9.60
C SER A 257 3.74 8.63 -8.25
N TYR A 258 3.58 9.53 -7.28
CA TYR A 258 4.10 9.33 -5.93
C TYR A 258 3.44 8.14 -5.24
N TRP A 259 2.12 7.98 -5.39
CA TRP A 259 1.41 6.83 -4.83
C TRP A 259 1.80 5.50 -5.48
N ALA A 260 1.93 5.46 -6.81
CA ALA A 260 2.39 4.28 -7.54
C ALA A 260 3.81 3.87 -7.11
N ARG A 261 4.72 4.85 -6.98
CA ARG A 261 6.09 4.61 -6.47
C ARG A 261 6.07 4.10 -5.04
N PHE A 262 5.23 4.67 -4.16
CA PHE A 262 5.05 4.17 -2.80
C PHE A 262 4.65 2.68 -2.81
N CYS A 263 3.62 2.30 -3.58
CA CYS A 263 3.14 0.93 -3.67
C CYS A 263 4.23 -0.03 -4.18
N ILE A 264 4.94 0.34 -5.26
CA ILE A 264 6.03 -0.46 -5.83
C ILE A 264 7.17 -0.62 -4.81
N LYS A 265 7.57 0.44 -4.13
CA LYS A 265 8.65 0.43 -3.13
C LYS A 265 8.27 -0.39 -1.89
N LEU A 266 7.02 -0.32 -1.43
CA LEU A 266 6.51 -1.16 -0.35
C LEU A 266 6.62 -2.63 -0.73
N VAL A 267 6.13 -3.02 -1.92
CA VAL A 267 6.23 -4.40 -2.40
C VAL A 267 7.70 -4.83 -2.48
N HIS A 268 8.57 -3.99 -3.05
CA HIS A 268 10.01 -4.28 -3.15
C HIS A 268 10.65 -4.48 -1.78
N TRP A 269 10.46 -3.54 -0.86
CA TRP A 269 11.02 -3.58 0.49
C TRP A 269 10.55 -4.82 1.27
N SER A 270 9.31 -5.24 1.03
CA SER A 270 8.70 -6.42 1.67
C SER A 270 9.35 -7.76 1.25
N ALA A 271 10.20 -7.79 0.22
CA ALA A 271 10.92 -9.01 -0.16
C ALA A 271 11.81 -9.53 0.98
N ASP A 272 12.48 -8.62 1.67
CA ASP A 272 13.45 -8.96 2.71
C ASP A 272 13.09 -8.41 4.09
N ASN A 273 12.10 -7.52 4.17
CA ASN A 273 11.77 -6.78 5.39
C ASN A 273 10.33 -7.03 5.85
N ARG A 274 10.16 -6.97 7.17
CA ARG A 274 8.86 -7.07 7.81
C ARG A 274 8.84 -6.20 9.06
N LEU A 275 7.83 -5.35 9.15
CA LEU A 275 7.52 -4.58 10.35
C LEU A 275 6.98 -5.52 11.45
N ASN A 276 7.19 -5.15 12.68
CA ASN A 276 6.72 -5.86 13.87
C ASN A 276 5.87 -4.98 14.79
N ALA A 277 5.72 -3.70 14.43
CA ALA A 277 4.92 -2.72 15.16
C ALA A 277 4.38 -1.64 14.20
N PRO A 278 3.28 -0.94 14.59
CA PRO A 278 2.73 0.16 13.80
C PRO A 278 3.74 1.30 13.62
N VAL A 279 3.85 1.78 12.39
CA VAL A 279 4.58 3.01 12.05
C VAL A 279 3.68 4.21 12.36
N ARG A 280 4.22 5.21 13.06
CA ARG A 280 3.44 6.35 13.56
C ARG A 280 3.73 7.66 12.86
N SER A 281 4.87 7.76 12.18
CA SER A 281 5.29 8.95 11.46
C SER A 281 5.66 8.61 10.01
N ILE A 282 5.41 9.55 9.09
CA ILE A 282 5.87 9.45 7.69
C ILE A 282 7.40 9.36 7.65
N ASP A 283 8.10 10.01 8.59
CA ASP A 283 9.55 9.96 8.69
C ASP A 283 10.10 8.55 8.98
N ASP A 284 9.30 7.73 9.68
CA ASP A 284 9.67 6.37 10.05
C ASP A 284 9.38 5.32 8.95
N ILE A 285 8.83 5.73 7.80
CA ILE A 285 8.60 4.82 6.67
C ILE A 285 9.95 4.50 6.01
N PRO A 286 10.45 3.25 6.09
CA PRO A 286 11.86 2.95 5.84
C PRO A 286 12.28 2.95 4.39
N PHE A 287 11.33 2.92 3.44
CA PHE A 287 11.59 2.81 2.00
C PHE A 287 11.33 4.12 1.25
N LEU A 288 10.94 5.19 1.92
CA LEU A 288 10.73 6.50 1.29
C LEU A 288 12.00 7.34 1.31
N THR A 289 12.23 8.07 0.21
CA THR A 289 13.23 9.14 0.15
C THR A 289 12.74 10.39 0.88
N ASP A 290 13.64 11.33 1.17
CA ASP A 290 13.26 12.58 1.85
C ASP A 290 12.28 13.42 1.03
N ASP A 291 12.40 13.44 -0.30
CA ASP A 291 11.46 14.11 -1.20
C ASP A 291 10.07 13.48 -1.13
N GLU A 292 9.99 12.14 -1.13
CA GLU A 292 8.72 11.43 -1.00
C GLU A 292 8.09 11.66 0.39
N LYS A 293 8.90 11.65 1.45
CA LYS A 293 8.43 11.99 2.81
C LYS A 293 7.87 13.42 2.86
N THR A 294 8.57 14.37 2.25
CA THR A 294 8.13 15.77 2.16
C THR A 294 6.79 15.85 1.43
N PHE A 295 6.67 15.22 0.26
CA PHE A 295 5.42 15.19 -0.50
C PHE A 295 4.24 14.64 0.32
N PHE A 296 4.42 13.52 1.02
CA PHE A 296 3.35 12.92 1.82
C PHE A 296 3.04 13.72 3.09
N LYS A 297 4.02 14.40 3.72
CA LYS A 297 3.80 15.33 4.84
C LYS A 297 2.98 16.53 4.41
N ASP A 298 3.28 17.13 3.25
CA ASP A 298 2.53 18.27 2.73
C ASP A 298 1.06 17.89 2.48
N ARG A 299 0.82 16.68 1.97
CA ARG A 299 -0.54 16.14 1.81
C ARG A 299 -1.24 15.93 3.16
N ALA A 300 -0.55 15.37 4.14
CA ALA A 300 -1.10 15.15 5.48
C ALA A 300 -1.47 16.50 6.13
N ASN A 301 -0.61 17.48 6.05
CA ASN A 301 -0.85 18.84 6.55
C ASN A 301 -2.05 19.51 5.86
N ALA A 302 -2.18 19.34 4.54
CA ALA A 302 -3.33 19.87 3.80
C ALA A 302 -4.65 19.26 4.30
N PHE A 303 -4.71 17.96 4.53
CA PHE A 303 -5.90 17.30 5.07
C PHE A 303 -6.18 17.65 6.53
N ALA A 304 -5.16 17.84 7.36
CA ALA A 304 -5.31 18.32 8.74
C ALA A 304 -5.85 19.74 8.78
N GLY A 305 -5.36 20.64 7.92
CA GLY A 305 -5.86 22.00 7.80
C GLY A 305 -7.33 22.07 7.35
N ILE A 306 -7.73 21.23 6.39
CA ILE A 306 -9.14 21.13 5.95
C ILE A 306 -10.04 20.65 7.12
N ALA A 307 -9.58 19.67 7.90
CA ALA A 307 -10.34 19.18 9.06
C ALA A 307 -10.54 20.28 10.10
N MET A 308 -9.50 21.03 10.42
CA MET A 308 -9.57 22.17 11.35
C MET A 308 -10.54 23.27 10.90
N VAL A 309 -10.51 23.63 9.60
CA VAL A 309 -11.45 24.61 9.05
C VAL A 309 -12.90 24.11 9.14
N ASN A 310 -13.15 22.85 8.82
CA ASN A 310 -14.49 22.27 8.93
C ASN A 310 -15.00 22.21 10.38
N GLU A 311 -14.12 21.95 11.35
CA GLU A 311 -14.49 21.99 12.78
C GLU A 311 -14.89 23.43 13.19
N ILE A 312 -14.12 24.43 12.80
CA ILE A 312 -14.43 25.86 13.09
C ILE A 312 -15.76 26.26 12.45
N MET A 313 -16.02 25.87 11.20
CA MET A 313 -17.26 26.21 10.48
C MET A 313 -18.51 25.51 11.02
N ASN A 314 -18.35 24.33 11.63
CA ASN A 314 -19.48 23.58 12.22
C ASN A 314 -19.80 24.01 13.67
N VAL A 315 -19.01 24.87 14.28
CA VAL A 315 -19.25 25.43 15.64
C VAL A 315 -20.04 26.76 15.58
N GLN A 316 -20.34 27.25 14.37
CA GLN A 316 -21.25 28.39 14.14
C GLN A 316 -22.64 27.90 13.75
#